data_ab36e994400b0214d8108cf31123c931
#
_entry.id   ab36e994400b0214d8108cf31123c931
#
_cell.length_a   1.000
_cell.length_b   1.000
_cell.length_c   1.000
_cell.angle_alpha   90.00
_cell.angle_beta   90.00
_cell.angle_gamma   90.00
#
_symmetry.space_group_name_H-M   'P 1'
#
loop_
_entity.id
_entity.type
_entity.pdbx_description
1 polymer ?
#
loop_
_entity_poly.entity_id
_entity_poly.type
_entity_poly.pdbx_seq_one_letter_code
_entity_poly.pdbx_strand_id
1 'polypeptide(L)'
;KIYKDRTSVEKDGAKLMLAAFSVQNPIIKLGDISTETGTNIQQGYMEMFAGAMIGIRNPQAHNNLLITKDNAIRELHFASMLMYKIDDELV
;
A
#
# COMPACT_ATOMS: atom_id res chain seq x y z
N LYS A 1 -20.79 16.33 1.06
CA LYS A 1 -20.72 15.23 0.11
C LYS A 1 -19.32 15.01 -0.43
N ILE A 2 -18.72 16.07 -0.96
CA ILE A 2 -17.36 15.97 -1.47
C ILE A 2 -16.40 15.54 -0.37
N TYR A 3 -16.57 16.11 0.80
CA TYR A 3 -15.75 15.75 1.94
C TYR A 3 -15.94 14.29 2.33
N LYS A 4 -17.19 13.85 2.37
CA LYS A 4 -17.51 12.48 2.71
C LYS A 4 -16.97 11.51 1.67
N ASP A 5 -17.13 11.85 0.40
CA ASP A 5 -16.63 11.02 -0.69
C ASP A 5 -15.13 10.91 -0.64
N ARG A 6 -14.45 12.01 -0.33
CA ARG A 6 -13.01 12.03 -0.22
C ARG A 6 -12.51 11.13 0.91
N THR A 7 -13.18 11.22 2.07
CA THR A 7 -12.85 10.37 3.21
C THR A 7 -13.08 8.89 2.87
N SER A 8 -14.19 8.61 2.17
CA SER A 8 -14.49 7.25 1.74
C SER A 8 -13.47 6.70 0.78
N VAL A 9 -13.04 7.52 -0.20
CA VAL A 9 -12.02 7.10 -1.16
C VAL A 9 -10.71 6.74 -0.47
N GLU A 10 -10.33 7.51 0.54
CA GLU A 10 -9.08 7.24 1.24
C GLU A 10 -9.16 6.00 2.12
N LYS A 11 -10.29 5.78 2.79
CA LYS A 11 -10.53 4.53 3.49
C LYS A 11 -10.57 3.37 2.51
N ASP A 12 -11.18 3.59 1.34
CA ASP A 12 -11.27 2.58 0.30
C ASP A 12 -9.90 2.25 -0.28
N GLY A 13 -8.97 3.21 -0.26
CA GLY A 13 -7.60 2.95 -0.69
C GLY A 13 -6.93 1.86 0.12
N ALA A 14 -7.01 1.95 1.45
CA ALA A 14 -6.45 0.92 2.32
C ALA A 14 -7.20 -0.41 2.14
N LYS A 15 -8.53 -0.36 2.08
CA LYS A 15 -9.35 -1.56 1.85
C LYS A 15 -9.02 -2.20 0.51
N LEU A 16 -8.79 -1.39 -0.51
CA LEU A 16 -8.42 -1.89 -1.83
C LEU A 16 -7.09 -2.64 -1.77
N MET A 17 -6.11 -2.11 -1.02
CA MET A 17 -4.83 -2.78 -0.85
C MET A 17 -5.01 -4.12 -0.13
N LEU A 18 -5.83 -4.13 0.93
CA LEU A 18 -6.10 -5.37 1.66
C LEU A 18 -6.78 -6.41 0.77
N ALA A 19 -7.67 -5.98 -0.10
CA ALA A 19 -8.35 -6.89 -1.02
C ALA A 19 -7.44 -7.37 -2.13
N ALA A 20 -6.67 -6.45 -2.74
CA ALA A 20 -5.80 -6.78 -3.87
C ALA A 20 -4.71 -7.76 -3.48
N PHE A 21 -4.18 -7.65 -2.27
CA PHE A 21 -3.06 -8.46 -1.79
C PHE A 21 -3.46 -9.47 -0.72
N SER A 22 -4.75 -9.77 -0.60
CA SER A 22 -5.25 -10.71 0.41
C SER A 22 -4.51 -12.04 0.33
N VAL A 23 -4.12 -12.57 1.48
CA VAL A 23 -3.42 -13.87 1.53
C VAL A 23 -4.32 -15.00 1.07
N GLN A 24 -5.60 -14.91 1.40
CA GLN A 24 -6.54 -15.99 1.10
C GLN A 24 -6.96 -16.05 -0.36
N ASN A 25 -7.09 -14.87 -0.98
CA ASN A 25 -7.54 -14.81 -2.37
C ASN A 25 -6.95 -13.57 -3.03
N PRO A 26 -5.63 -13.57 -3.27
CA PRO A 26 -4.98 -12.39 -3.80
C PRO A 26 -5.35 -12.16 -5.27
N ILE A 27 -5.65 -10.92 -5.60
CA ILE A 27 -5.79 -10.50 -6.99
C ILE A 27 -4.39 -10.36 -7.58
N ILE A 28 -3.45 -9.85 -6.79
CA ILE A 28 -2.04 -9.73 -7.18
C ILE A 28 -1.21 -10.57 -6.24
N LYS A 29 -0.55 -11.59 -6.77
CA LYS A 29 0.34 -12.44 -5.97
C LYS A 29 1.72 -11.85 -5.90
N LEU A 30 2.24 -11.70 -4.68
CA LEU A 30 3.57 -11.19 -4.44
C LEU A 30 4.50 -12.26 -3.90
N GLY A 31 3.98 -13.45 -3.64
CA GLY A 31 4.74 -14.59 -3.18
C GLY A 31 3.97 -15.86 -3.45
N ASP A 32 4.64 -17.00 -3.26
CA ASP A 32 4.02 -18.31 -3.44
C ASP A 32 3.23 -18.65 -2.19
N ILE A 33 1.92 -18.41 -2.23
CA ILE A 33 1.05 -18.62 -1.06
C ILE A 33 0.85 -20.09 -0.71
N SER A 34 1.40 -21.01 -1.50
CA SER A 34 1.42 -22.42 -1.14
C SER A 34 2.53 -22.74 -0.14
N THR A 35 3.42 -21.81 0.13
CA THR A 35 4.49 -21.97 1.10
C THR A 35 4.31 -20.99 2.25
N GLU A 36 4.92 -21.32 3.40
CA GLU A 36 4.87 -20.44 4.57
C GLU A 36 5.59 -19.13 4.29
N THR A 37 6.77 -19.21 3.69
CA THR A 37 7.55 -18.01 3.37
C THR A 37 6.81 -17.11 2.39
N GLY A 38 6.23 -17.70 1.34
CA GLY A 38 5.47 -16.92 0.36
C GLY A 38 4.22 -16.29 0.95
N THR A 39 3.56 -17.00 1.87
CA THR A 39 2.42 -16.45 2.59
C THR A 39 2.84 -15.25 3.44
N ASN A 40 3.99 -15.36 4.12
CA ASN A 40 4.51 -14.24 4.92
C ASN A 40 4.87 -13.04 4.06
N ILE A 41 5.44 -13.28 2.88
CA ILE A 41 5.75 -12.20 1.94
C ILE A 41 4.46 -11.50 1.50
N GLN A 42 3.45 -12.27 1.12
CA GLN A 42 2.17 -11.72 0.70
C GLN A 42 1.53 -10.89 1.81
N GLN A 43 1.49 -11.42 3.02
CA GLN A 43 0.92 -10.74 4.18
C GLN A 43 1.67 -9.47 4.51
N GLY A 44 3.00 -9.54 4.55
CA GLY A 44 3.82 -8.38 4.90
C GLY A 44 3.68 -7.24 3.91
N TYR A 45 3.73 -7.55 2.61
CA TYR A 45 3.57 -6.51 1.60
C TYR A 45 2.14 -5.95 1.58
N MET A 46 1.13 -6.79 1.79
CA MET A 46 -0.23 -6.31 1.92
C MET A 46 -0.33 -5.25 3.03
N GLU A 47 0.28 -5.54 4.17
CA GLU A 47 0.25 -4.61 5.31
C GLU A 47 1.03 -3.34 5.03
N MET A 48 2.16 -3.44 4.31
CA MET A 48 2.93 -2.26 3.92
C MET A 48 2.15 -1.37 2.95
N PHE A 49 1.47 -1.96 1.98
CA PHE A 49 0.65 -1.19 1.04
C PHE A 49 -0.50 -0.50 1.76
N ALA A 50 -1.23 -1.24 2.60
CA ALA A 50 -2.34 -0.66 3.35
C ALA A 50 -1.85 0.42 4.31
N GLY A 51 -0.73 0.18 4.99
CA GLY A 51 -0.13 1.14 5.91
C GLY A 51 0.32 2.41 5.22
N ALA A 52 0.86 2.29 4.00
CA ALA A 52 1.27 3.46 3.23
C ALA A 52 0.07 4.35 2.89
N MET A 53 -1.07 3.75 2.57
CA MET A 53 -2.28 4.52 2.32
C MET A 53 -2.74 5.26 3.57
N ILE A 54 -2.68 4.61 4.72
CA ILE A 54 -3.15 5.19 5.97
C ILE A 54 -2.15 6.20 6.54
N GLY A 55 -0.87 5.84 6.57
CA GLY A 55 0.12 6.59 7.31
C GLY A 55 0.83 7.67 6.52
N ILE A 56 0.92 7.52 5.21
CA ILE A 56 1.64 8.46 4.36
C ILE A 56 0.69 9.28 3.52
N ARG A 57 -0.14 8.61 2.74
CA ARG A 57 -0.98 9.30 1.77
C ARG A 57 -2.12 10.07 2.43
N ASN A 58 -2.84 9.43 3.36
CA ASN A 58 -4.02 10.07 3.95
C ASN A 58 -3.71 11.34 4.74
N PRO A 59 -2.68 11.36 5.60
CA PRO A 59 -2.36 12.61 6.31
C PRO A 59 -2.02 13.75 5.37
N GLN A 60 -1.29 13.48 4.30
CA GLN A 60 -0.93 14.52 3.34
C GLN A 60 -2.14 15.03 2.58
N ALA A 61 -3.04 14.13 2.17
CA ALA A 61 -4.22 14.50 1.41
C ALA A 61 -5.23 15.27 2.28
N HIS A 62 -5.41 14.84 3.53
CA HIS A 62 -6.41 15.45 4.41
C HIS A 62 -5.95 16.76 5.04
N ASN A 63 -4.74 16.77 5.55
CA ASN A 63 -4.26 17.86 6.39
C ASN A 63 -3.40 18.84 5.64
N ASN A 64 -3.16 18.57 4.36
CA ASN A 64 -2.32 19.43 3.53
C ASN A 64 -0.98 19.67 4.21
N LEU A 65 -0.40 18.63 4.78
CA LEU A 65 0.85 18.73 5.54
C LEU A 65 2.01 19.07 4.61
N LEU A 66 2.83 19.98 5.07
CA LEU A 66 4.09 20.26 4.39
C LEU A 66 5.07 19.15 4.75
N ILE A 67 5.73 18.65 3.75
CA ILE A 67 6.70 17.57 3.92
C ILE A 67 8.09 18.12 3.62
N THR A 68 9.08 17.76 4.44
CA THR A 68 10.44 18.16 4.19
C THR A 68 11.00 17.42 2.98
N LYS A 69 12.01 18.01 2.33
CA LYS A 69 12.66 17.37 1.20
C LYS A 69 13.20 16.00 1.57
N ASP A 70 13.83 15.89 2.75
CA ASP A 70 14.41 14.63 3.18
C ASP A 70 13.34 13.56 3.38
N ASN A 71 12.22 13.91 4.00
CA ASN A 71 11.12 12.97 4.20
C ASN A 71 10.48 12.58 2.87
N ALA A 72 10.35 13.52 1.95
CA ALA A 72 9.81 13.23 0.62
C ALA A 72 10.68 12.20 -0.10
N ILE A 73 12.00 12.33 -0.01
CA ILE A 73 12.92 11.39 -0.62
C ILE A 73 12.78 10.01 0.00
N ARG A 74 12.68 9.95 1.33
CA ARG A 74 12.50 8.66 2.03
C ARG A 74 11.21 7.98 1.64
N GLU A 75 10.12 8.73 1.53
CA GLU A 75 8.83 8.18 1.13
C GLU A 75 8.84 7.71 -0.32
N LEU A 76 9.57 8.42 -1.19
CA LEU A 76 9.74 7.98 -2.57
C LEU A 76 10.50 6.66 -2.65
N HIS A 77 11.54 6.50 -1.82
CA HIS A 77 12.29 5.24 -1.77
C HIS A 77 11.39 4.10 -1.31
N PHE A 78 10.57 4.33 -0.29
CA PHE A 78 9.63 3.32 0.18
C PHE A 78 8.63 2.95 -0.90
N ALA A 79 8.04 3.95 -1.56
CA ALA A 79 7.09 3.72 -2.64
C ALA A 79 7.74 2.96 -3.79
N SER A 80 8.98 3.32 -4.14
CA SER A 80 9.72 2.64 -5.20
C SER A 80 9.92 1.17 -4.86
N MET A 81 10.26 0.86 -3.61
CA MET A 81 10.44 -0.52 -3.17
C MET A 81 9.16 -1.33 -3.40
N LEU A 82 8.01 -0.76 -3.02
CA LEU A 82 6.73 -1.43 -3.19
C LEU A 82 6.39 -1.64 -4.66
N MET A 83 6.64 -0.64 -5.49
CA MET A 83 6.36 -0.73 -6.93
C MET A 83 7.27 -1.74 -7.60
N TYR A 84 8.56 -1.79 -7.25
CA TYR A 84 9.47 -2.78 -7.77
C TYR A 84 9.03 -4.20 -7.41
N LYS A 85 8.48 -4.37 -6.21
CA LYS A 85 7.98 -5.69 -5.82
C LYS A 85 6.86 -6.16 -6.75
N ILE A 86 5.96 -5.27 -7.10
CA ILE A 86 4.88 -5.60 -8.05
C ILE A 86 5.47 -5.93 -9.41
N ASP A 87 6.39 -5.10 -9.89
CA ASP A 87 7.02 -5.31 -11.20
C ASP A 87 7.72 -6.66 -11.28
N ASP A 88 8.45 -7.02 -10.22
CA ASP A 88 9.17 -8.29 -10.17
C ASP A 88 8.22 -9.47 -10.32
N GLU A 89 7.02 -9.38 -9.75
CA GLU A 89 6.08 -10.50 -9.78
C GLU A 89 5.27 -10.55 -11.07
N LEU A 90 5.15 -9.44 -11.78
CA LEU A 90 4.42 -9.40 -13.04
C LEU A 90 5.27 -9.83 -14.24
N VAL A 91 6.57 -9.90 -14.07
CA VAL A 91 7.49 -10.38 -15.10
C VAL A 91 7.66 -11.89 -14.99
#